data_069ce0647ae4ba8f8f6f2c4fb41d6f46
#
_entry.id   069ce0647ae4ba8f8f6f2c4fb41d6f46
#
_cell.length_a   1.000
_cell.length_b   1.000
_cell.length_c   1.000
_cell.angle_alpha   90.00
_cell.angle_beta   90.00
_cell.angle_gamma   90.00
#
_symmetry.space_group_name_H-M   'P 1'
#
loop_
_entity.id
_entity.type
_entity.pdbx_description
1 polymer ?
#
loop_
_entity_poly.entity_id
_entity_poly.type
_entity_poly.pdbx_seq_one_letter_code
_entity_poly.pdbx_strand_id
1 'polypeptide(L)'
;MDRRDFVRTTAAGVAAAATPSALSAELSRGAPAIRVRRARPLLVADVSSIRYKNGGPESAIERAYRGITEGEDILDACVAGVNIPELDPEEAGIGYGGLPNADGNVQLDSCLMHGPRKWAGGVAGIEGVKTPSLVAKAVAELTDHHLIVGEGAREFARSLGFDIYDDLNTEHSRAMWIEWRRRVDPGHWLDPEERIGGMSRAGEDTDPDTIGRGRGRSSVPTEYRRDPEHEARLQRFYDASLDAGLSMVDDGLIDANSFWGTTSME
;
A
#
# COMPACT_ATOMS: atom_id res chain seq x y z
N MET A 1 -6.79 36.46 -42.60
CA MET A 1 -7.86 35.46 -42.77
C MET A 1 -7.98 34.73 -41.45
N ASP A 2 -9.07 34.97 -40.70
CA ASP A 2 -9.26 34.41 -39.39
C ASP A 2 -9.68 32.92 -39.51
N ARG A 3 -9.34 32.11 -38.54
CA ARG A 3 -9.64 30.68 -38.49
C ARG A 3 -11.13 30.36 -38.61
N ARG A 4 -12.00 31.30 -38.19
CA ARG A 4 -13.45 31.21 -38.36
C ARG A 4 -13.91 31.44 -39.76
N ASP A 5 -13.24 32.31 -40.53
CA ASP A 5 -13.55 32.61 -41.92
C ASP A 5 -13.14 31.47 -42.84
N PHE A 6 -12.03 30.79 -42.53
CA PHE A 6 -11.61 29.57 -43.24
C PHE A 6 -12.64 28.45 -43.12
N VAL A 7 -13.18 28.23 -41.94
CA VAL A 7 -14.17 27.17 -41.68
C VAL A 7 -15.51 27.49 -42.39
N ARG A 8 -15.92 28.77 -42.40
CA ARG A 8 -17.15 29.19 -43.09
C ARG A 8 -17.06 29.12 -44.60
N THR A 9 -15.91 29.45 -45.15
CA THR A 9 -15.70 29.44 -46.62
C THR A 9 -15.60 28.03 -47.14
N THR A 10 -15.01 27.09 -46.38
CA THR A 10 -14.93 25.67 -46.75
C THR A 10 -16.29 24.97 -46.62
N ALA A 11 -17.10 25.32 -45.64
CA ALA A 11 -18.44 24.77 -45.47
C ALA A 11 -19.44 25.22 -46.53
N ALA A 12 -19.33 26.47 -47.01
CA ALA A 12 -20.21 27.01 -48.07
C ALA A 12 -19.87 26.47 -49.46
N GLY A 13 -18.59 26.12 -49.73
CA GLY A 13 -18.15 25.59 -51.03
C GLY A 13 -18.57 24.13 -51.29
N VAL A 14 -18.81 23.35 -50.26
CA VAL A 14 -19.18 21.93 -50.39
C VAL A 14 -20.71 21.72 -50.51
N ALA A 15 -21.51 22.69 -50.05
CA ALA A 15 -22.97 22.56 -50.06
C ALA A 15 -23.64 22.76 -51.42
N ALA A 16 -22.92 23.28 -52.44
CA ALA A 16 -23.53 23.69 -53.71
C ALA A 16 -23.46 22.64 -54.85
N ALA A 17 -22.87 21.46 -54.64
CA ALA A 17 -22.55 20.54 -55.74
C ALA A 17 -22.97 19.07 -55.57
N ALA A 18 -23.69 18.67 -54.50
CA ALA A 18 -24.04 17.27 -54.32
C ALA A 18 -25.51 17.06 -53.99
N THR A 19 -26.15 16.13 -54.68
CA THR A 19 -27.48 15.59 -54.33
C THR A 19 -27.41 14.91 -52.98
N PRO A 20 -28.49 14.93 -52.16
CA PRO A 20 -28.45 14.35 -50.78
C PRO A 20 -27.98 12.90 -50.73
N SER A 21 -28.25 12.11 -51.77
CA SER A 21 -27.84 10.70 -51.84
C SER A 21 -26.35 10.49 -52.09
N ALA A 22 -25.69 11.38 -52.85
CA ALA A 22 -24.25 11.30 -53.11
C ALA A 22 -23.42 11.75 -51.90
N LEU A 23 -23.89 12.79 -51.20
CA LEU A 23 -23.26 13.30 -50.00
C LEU A 23 -23.24 12.25 -48.85
N SER A 24 -24.35 11.53 -48.72
CA SER A 24 -24.46 10.46 -47.71
C SER A 24 -23.55 9.27 -47.98
N ALA A 25 -23.34 8.95 -49.27
CA ALA A 25 -22.47 7.85 -49.70
C ALA A 25 -20.96 8.17 -49.54
N GLU A 26 -20.56 9.44 -49.77
CA GLU A 26 -19.17 9.85 -49.61
C GLU A 26 -18.79 10.05 -48.13
N LEU A 27 -19.68 10.58 -47.32
CA LEU A 27 -19.45 10.71 -45.88
C LEU A 27 -19.32 9.33 -45.18
N SER A 28 -19.98 8.31 -45.75
CA SER A 28 -19.81 6.93 -45.23
C SER A 28 -18.47 6.28 -45.59
N ARG A 29 -17.79 6.76 -46.65
CA ARG A 29 -16.53 6.17 -47.14
C ARG A 29 -15.28 6.80 -46.48
N GLY A 30 -15.39 7.94 -45.86
CA GLY A 30 -14.24 8.71 -45.36
C GLY A 30 -14.16 8.83 -43.83
N ALA A 31 -15.14 8.33 -43.08
CA ALA A 31 -15.04 8.36 -41.62
C ALA A 31 -13.96 7.38 -41.18
N PRO A 32 -12.88 7.83 -40.49
CA PRO A 32 -11.93 6.91 -39.92
C PRO A 32 -12.67 6.00 -38.95
N ALA A 33 -12.71 4.71 -39.27
CA ALA A 33 -13.23 3.72 -38.33
C ALA A 33 -12.31 3.71 -37.13
N ILE A 34 -12.68 4.42 -36.06
CA ILE A 34 -12.02 4.30 -34.80
C ILE A 34 -12.35 2.88 -34.30
N ARG A 35 -11.50 1.94 -34.65
CA ARG A 35 -11.51 0.63 -34.01
C ARG A 35 -10.98 0.82 -32.58
N VAL A 36 -11.86 1.05 -31.65
CA VAL A 36 -11.54 0.90 -30.23
C VAL A 36 -11.25 -0.58 -30.04
N ARG A 37 -9.97 -0.96 -30.10
CA ARG A 37 -9.57 -2.26 -29.58
C ARG A 37 -9.89 -2.22 -28.10
N ARG A 38 -10.91 -2.92 -27.68
CA ARG A 38 -11.09 -3.20 -26.25
C ARG A 38 -9.82 -3.91 -25.79
N ALA A 39 -8.98 -3.20 -25.06
CA ALA A 39 -7.85 -3.82 -24.40
C ALA A 39 -8.40 -4.93 -23.49
N ARG A 40 -7.80 -6.10 -23.56
CA ARG A 40 -8.11 -7.14 -22.58
C ARG A 40 -7.48 -6.71 -21.27
N PRO A 41 -8.21 -6.68 -20.16
CA PRO A 41 -7.62 -6.38 -18.87
C PRO A 41 -6.55 -7.43 -18.54
N LEU A 42 -5.46 -6.97 -17.98
CA LEU A 42 -4.38 -7.79 -17.44
C LEU A 42 -4.20 -7.38 -15.97
N LEU A 43 -4.18 -8.35 -15.09
CA LEU A 43 -3.87 -8.19 -13.68
C LEU A 43 -2.60 -8.95 -13.36
N VAL A 44 -1.73 -8.33 -12.57
CA VAL A 44 -0.55 -8.94 -11.98
C VAL A 44 -0.67 -8.78 -10.47
N ALA A 45 -0.48 -9.83 -9.73
CA ALA A 45 -0.62 -9.83 -8.29
C ALA A 45 0.33 -10.87 -7.68
N ASP A 46 0.57 -10.74 -6.39
CA ASP A 46 1.32 -11.71 -5.62
C ASP A 46 0.47 -12.96 -5.28
N VAL A 47 1.09 -13.89 -4.56
CA VAL A 47 0.48 -15.15 -4.16
C VAL A 47 -0.67 -14.96 -3.18
N SER A 48 -0.59 -14.00 -2.25
CA SER A 48 -1.66 -13.71 -1.29
C SER A 48 -2.97 -13.37 -1.98
N SER A 49 -2.89 -12.65 -3.09
CA SER A 49 -4.04 -12.25 -3.90
C SER A 49 -4.79 -13.42 -4.56
N ILE A 50 -4.19 -14.60 -4.60
CA ILE A 50 -4.79 -15.83 -5.15
C ILE A 50 -5.22 -16.77 -4.03
N ARG A 51 -4.41 -16.84 -2.97
CA ARG A 51 -4.51 -17.86 -1.91
C ARG A 51 -5.65 -17.58 -0.94
N TYR A 52 -5.74 -16.34 -0.46
CA TYR A 52 -6.65 -15.96 0.61
C TYR A 52 -7.99 -15.47 0.07
N LYS A 53 -9.07 -15.94 0.69
CA LYS A 53 -10.45 -15.68 0.26
C LYS A 53 -11.34 -15.18 1.40
N ASN A 54 -10.80 -15.02 2.59
CA ASN A 54 -11.54 -14.61 3.79
C ASN A 54 -12.86 -15.40 3.98
N GLY A 55 -12.79 -16.72 3.77
CA GLY A 55 -13.96 -17.60 3.84
C GLY A 55 -14.98 -17.44 2.70
N GLY A 56 -14.72 -16.57 1.74
CA GLY A 56 -15.57 -16.32 0.60
C GLY A 56 -15.26 -17.20 -0.63
N PRO A 57 -16.03 -17.05 -1.71
CA PRO A 57 -15.83 -17.83 -2.94
C PRO A 57 -14.71 -17.28 -3.84
N GLU A 58 -14.40 -15.97 -3.75
CA GLU A 58 -13.50 -15.27 -4.65
C GLU A 58 -12.18 -14.88 -3.94
N SER A 59 -11.09 -14.96 -4.66
CA SER A 59 -9.81 -14.36 -4.28
C SER A 59 -9.73 -12.89 -4.70
N ALA A 60 -8.70 -12.17 -4.23
CA ALA A 60 -8.49 -10.76 -4.57
C ALA A 60 -8.41 -10.54 -6.08
N ILE A 61 -7.64 -11.36 -6.79
CA ILE A 61 -7.45 -11.23 -8.24
C ILE A 61 -8.74 -11.54 -9.01
N GLU A 62 -9.51 -12.55 -8.57
CA GLU A 62 -10.80 -12.90 -9.18
C GLU A 62 -11.80 -11.77 -9.01
N ARG A 63 -11.89 -11.19 -7.80
CA ARG A 63 -12.76 -10.05 -7.51
C ARG A 63 -12.39 -8.81 -8.34
N ALA A 64 -11.11 -8.46 -8.38
CA ALA A 64 -10.64 -7.32 -9.14
C ALA A 64 -10.87 -7.51 -10.65
N TYR A 65 -10.55 -8.68 -11.19
CA TYR A 65 -10.76 -8.97 -12.62
C TYR A 65 -12.23 -8.92 -13.00
N ARG A 66 -13.10 -9.49 -12.19
CA ARG A 66 -14.53 -9.42 -12.41
C ARG A 66 -15.03 -7.97 -12.42
N GLY A 67 -14.68 -7.18 -11.40
CA GLY A 67 -15.09 -5.78 -11.34
C GLY A 67 -14.66 -4.98 -12.59
N ILE A 68 -13.40 -5.11 -13.00
CA ILE A 68 -12.88 -4.43 -14.20
C ILE A 68 -13.63 -4.87 -15.47
N THR A 69 -13.94 -6.16 -15.61
CA THR A 69 -14.64 -6.67 -16.80
C THR A 69 -16.12 -6.28 -16.84
N GLU A 70 -16.73 -6.06 -15.67
CA GLU A 70 -18.08 -5.55 -15.50
C GLU A 70 -18.18 -4.03 -15.62
N GLY A 71 -17.05 -3.32 -15.70
CA GLY A 71 -16.98 -1.89 -15.95
C GLY A 71 -16.84 -1.04 -14.68
N GLU A 72 -16.47 -1.63 -13.54
CA GLU A 72 -16.05 -0.87 -12.36
C GLU A 72 -14.79 -0.04 -12.68
N ASP A 73 -14.59 1.05 -11.93
CA ASP A 73 -13.33 1.78 -11.96
C ASP A 73 -12.19 0.84 -11.56
N ILE A 74 -11.04 0.95 -12.25
CA ILE A 74 -9.90 0.04 -12.05
C ILE A 74 -9.41 0.09 -10.59
N LEU A 75 -9.34 1.29 -10.01
CA LEU A 75 -8.89 1.46 -8.63
C LEU A 75 -9.89 0.84 -7.65
N ASP A 76 -11.18 1.10 -7.84
CA ASP A 76 -12.24 0.55 -7.00
C ASP A 76 -12.24 -0.98 -7.03
N ALA A 77 -12.11 -1.56 -8.22
CA ALA A 77 -12.03 -3.01 -8.39
C ALA A 77 -10.79 -3.61 -7.71
N CYS A 78 -9.62 -2.97 -7.85
CA CYS A 78 -8.38 -3.42 -7.21
C CYS A 78 -8.46 -3.33 -5.69
N VAL A 79 -8.92 -2.21 -5.14
CA VAL A 79 -9.08 -2.02 -3.68
C VAL A 79 -10.08 -3.02 -3.11
N ALA A 80 -11.23 -3.21 -3.78
CA ALA A 80 -12.20 -4.22 -3.36
C ALA A 80 -11.63 -5.66 -3.39
N GLY A 81 -10.71 -5.93 -4.33
CA GLY A 81 -9.96 -7.18 -4.36
C GLY A 81 -9.02 -7.30 -3.15
N VAL A 82 -8.17 -6.30 -2.93
CA VAL A 82 -7.17 -6.30 -1.85
C VAL A 82 -7.82 -6.38 -0.46
N ASN A 83 -9.02 -5.84 -0.28
CA ASN A 83 -9.73 -5.97 1.00
C ASN A 83 -10.07 -7.42 1.39
N ILE A 84 -10.08 -8.36 0.46
CA ILE A 84 -10.31 -9.77 0.78
C ILE A 84 -9.16 -10.32 1.64
N PRO A 85 -7.88 -10.31 1.21
CA PRO A 85 -6.79 -10.73 2.06
C PRO A 85 -6.51 -9.77 3.23
N GLU A 86 -6.75 -8.46 3.12
CA GLU A 86 -6.62 -7.54 4.27
C GLU A 86 -7.54 -7.91 5.44
N LEU A 87 -8.65 -8.53 5.19
CA LEU A 87 -9.62 -8.96 6.22
C LEU A 87 -9.49 -10.44 6.60
N ASP A 88 -8.64 -11.19 5.91
CA ASP A 88 -8.47 -12.63 6.16
C ASP A 88 -7.49 -12.84 7.34
N PRO A 89 -7.95 -13.38 8.48
CA PRO A 89 -7.10 -13.57 9.66
C PRO A 89 -5.98 -14.59 9.47
N GLU A 90 -6.02 -15.39 8.41
CA GLU A 90 -4.96 -16.35 8.05
C GLU A 90 -3.84 -15.71 7.21
N GLU A 91 -4.07 -14.50 6.67
CA GLU A 91 -3.06 -13.74 5.95
C GLU A 91 -2.19 -12.96 6.94
N ALA A 92 -0.94 -13.37 7.09
CA ALA A 92 -0.03 -12.76 8.04
C ALA A 92 0.84 -11.62 7.45
N GLY A 93 0.75 -11.39 6.13
CA GLY A 93 1.56 -10.37 5.44
C GLY A 93 0.93 -8.98 5.42
N ILE A 94 -0.42 -8.90 5.45
CA ILE A 94 -1.15 -7.64 5.31
C ILE A 94 -2.40 -7.59 6.19
N GLY A 95 -2.89 -6.40 6.48
CA GLY A 95 -4.21 -6.19 7.09
C GLY A 95 -4.37 -6.78 8.50
N TYR A 96 -5.55 -7.32 8.75
CA TYR A 96 -5.93 -7.92 10.01
C TYR A 96 -5.18 -9.24 10.26
N GLY A 97 -4.39 -9.28 11.32
CA GLY A 97 -3.53 -10.42 11.61
C GLY A 97 -2.15 -10.34 10.95
N GLY A 98 -1.81 -9.21 10.34
CA GLY A 98 -0.47 -8.96 9.83
C GLY A 98 0.60 -9.13 10.92
N LEU A 99 1.81 -9.54 10.53
CA LEU A 99 2.92 -9.70 11.45
C LEU A 99 3.23 -8.39 12.17
N PRO A 100 3.29 -8.39 13.50
CA PRO A 100 3.57 -7.18 14.26
C PRO A 100 5.03 -6.73 14.15
N ASN A 101 5.25 -5.47 14.47
CA ASN A 101 6.59 -4.90 14.60
C ASN A 101 7.35 -5.47 15.83
N ALA A 102 8.57 -4.99 16.10
CA ALA A 102 9.41 -5.46 17.21
C ALA A 102 8.74 -5.33 18.59
N ASP A 103 7.81 -4.39 18.74
CA ASP A 103 7.09 -4.14 20.00
C ASP A 103 5.80 -4.95 20.12
N GLY A 104 5.45 -5.70 19.09
CA GLY A 104 4.25 -6.54 19.06
C GLY A 104 3.00 -5.83 18.55
N ASN A 105 3.14 -4.64 17.95
CA ASN A 105 2.04 -3.88 17.37
C ASN A 105 1.94 -4.13 15.87
N VAL A 106 0.74 -4.37 15.37
CA VAL A 106 0.50 -4.45 13.93
C VAL A 106 0.45 -3.04 13.35
N GLN A 107 1.46 -2.70 12.57
CA GLN A 107 1.58 -1.46 11.82
C GLN A 107 1.48 -1.79 10.34
N LEU A 108 0.61 -1.09 9.64
CA LEU A 108 0.27 -1.40 8.26
C LEU A 108 0.64 -0.23 7.34
N ASP A 109 1.07 -0.60 6.14
CA ASP A 109 1.32 0.34 5.05
C ASP A 109 0.42 0.00 3.87
N SER A 110 -0.01 1.02 3.15
CA SER A 110 -0.71 0.83 1.90
C SER A 110 -0.47 2.02 0.98
N CYS A 111 -0.29 1.75 -0.29
CA CYS A 111 -0.24 2.79 -1.30
C CYS A 111 -0.98 2.36 -2.56
N LEU A 112 -1.45 3.35 -3.30
CA LEU A 112 -2.13 3.13 -4.56
C LEU A 112 -1.84 4.26 -5.54
N MET A 113 -2.05 3.93 -6.80
CA MET A 113 -1.92 4.89 -7.89
C MET A 113 -3.02 4.63 -8.93
N HIS A 114 -3.68 5.70 -9.34
CA HIS A 114 -4.72 5.66 -10.38
C HIS A 114 -4.22 6.37 -11.65
N GLY A 115 -3.72 5.60 -12.61
CA GLY A 115 -3.12 6.14 -13.83
C GLY A 115 -4.05 7.07 -14.63
N PRO A 116 -5.30 6.69 -14.92
CA PRO A 116 -6.22 7.55 -15.68
C PRO A 116 -6.47 8.92 -15.06
N ARG A 117 -6.55 9.01 -13.73
CA ARG A 117 -6.78 10.27 -13.00
C ARG A 117 -5.49 10.94 -12.54
N LYS A 118 -4.34 10.26 -12.68
CA LYS A 118 -3.03 10.69 -12.20
C LYS A 118 -3.02 11.00 -10.68
N TRP A 119 -3.71 10.17 -9.92
CA TRP A 119 -3.76 10.24 -8.48
C TRP A 119 -2.81 9.24 -7.84
N ALA A 120 -2.33 9.57 -6.68
CA ALA A 120 -1.62 8.67 -5.79
C ALA A 120 -2.03 8.97 -4.36
N GLY A 121 -2.08 7.94 -3.53
CA GLY A 121 -2.35 8.08 -2.11
C GLY A 121 -1.75 6.92 -1.35
N GLY A 122 -1.41 7.17 -0.10
CA GLY A 122 -0.83 6.16 0.75
C GLY A 122 -0.98 6.47 2.23
N VAL A 123 -0.85 5.44 3.02
CA VAL A 123 -0.69 5.50 4.47
C VAL A 123 0.49 4.63 4.87
N ALA A 124 1.22 5.02 5.90
CA ALA A 124 2.32 4.24 6.44
C ALA A 124 2.30 4.22 7.96
N GLY A 125 2.65 3.08 8.55
CA GLY A 125 2.64 2.88 9.99
C GLY A 125 1.28 3.13 10.63
N ILE A 126 0.18 2.88 9.90
CA ILE A 126 -1.16 3.05 10.46
C ILE A 126 -1.51 1.87 11.37
N GLU A 127 -2.02 2.18 12.56
CA GLU A 127 -2.44 1.18 13.53
C GLU A 127 -3.97 1.16 13.68
N GLY A 128 -4.51 0.01 14.01
CA GLY A 128 -5.92 -0.13 14.37
C GLY A 128 -6.91 -0.11 13.21
N VAL A 129 -6.47 -0.09 11.95
CA VAL A 129 -7.35 -0.13 10.77
C VAL A 129 -7.08 -1.41 9.98
N LYS A 130 -8.11 -2.25 9.81
CA LYS A 130 -8.00 -3.54 9.12
C LYS A 130 -7.79 -3.41 7.62
N THR A 131 -8.24 -2.32 7.01
CA THR A 131 -8.25 -2.07 5.57
C THR A 131 -7.49 -0.80 5.23
N PRO A 132 -6.14 -0.79 5.38
CA PRO A 132 -5.33 0.39 5.08
C PRO A 132 -5.46 0.85 3.63
N SER A 133 -5.76 -0.04 2.68
CA SER A 133 -5.97 0.32 1.28
C SER A 133 -7.15 1.26 1.06
N LEU A 134 -8.24 1.12 1.83
CA LEU A 134 -9.36 2.05 1.80
C LEU A 134 -8.97 3.44 2.33
N VAL A 135 -8.12 3.49 3.35
CA VAL A 135 -7.62 4.79 3.86
C VAL A 135 -6.67 5.43 2.86
N ALA A 136 -5.76 4.65 2.24
CA ALA A 136 -4.90 5.14 1.17
C ALA A 136 -5.71 5.70 -0.01
N LYS A 137 -6.81 5.04 -0.38
CA LYS A 137 -7.75 5.54 -1.39
C LYS A 137 -8.37 6.87 -0.97
N ALA A 138 -8.83 6.98 0.27
CA ALA A 138 -9.37 8.23 0.79
C ALA A 138 -8.34 9.37 0.80
N VAL A 139 -7.06 9.09 1.08
CA VAL A 139 -5.98 10.07 0.95
C VAL A 139 -5.90 10.60 -0.48
N ALA A 140 -5.90 9.71 -1.49
CA ALA A 140 -5.83 10.10 -2.90
C ALA A 140 -7.06 10.90 -3.37
N GLU A 141 -8.25 10.61 -2.85
CA GLU A 141 -9.51 11.17 -3.32
C GLU A 141 -9.92 12.46 -2.60
N LEU A 142 -9.56 12.59 -1.32
CA LEU A 142 -10.12 13.61 -0.43
C LEU A 142 -9.09 14.65 0.05
N THR A 143 -7.82 14.46 -0.27
CA THR A 143 -6.75 15.35 0.20
C THR A 143 -5.78 15.74 -0.91
N ASP A 144 -4.97 16.77 -0.66
CA ASP A 144 -3.85 17.14 -1.51
C ASP A 144 -2.55 16.41 -1.14
N HIS A 145 -2.62 15.53 -0.13
CA HIS A 145 -1.48 14.74 0.31
C HIS A 145 -1.36 13.45 -0.51
N HIS A 146 -0.13 12.98 -0.69
CA HIS A 146 0.13 11.66 -1.27
C HIS A 146 0.41 10.60 -0.21
N LEU A 147 0.73 11.02 1.02
CA LEU A 147 1.05 10.11 2.11
C LEU A 147 0.67 10.74 3.45
N ILE A 148 -0.03 10.00 4.29
CA ILE A 148 -0.29 10.31 5.70
C ILE A 148 0.24 9.15 6.54
N VAL A 149 0.89 9.44 7.68
CA VAL A 149 1.61 8.41 8.42
C VAL A 149 1.22 8.34 9.90
N GLY A 150 1.41 7.17 10.52
CA GLY A 150 1.31 6.92 11.95
C GLY A 150 -0.04 7.35 12.54
N GLU A 151 0.00 8.03 13.71
CA GLU A 151 -1.20 8.51 14.39
C GLU A 151 -2.00 9.49 13.53
N GLY A 152 -1.35 10.29 12.70
CA GLY A 152 -2.06 11.17 11.75
C GLY A 152 -2.93 10.39 10.75
N ALA A 153 -2.46 9.25 10.28
CA ALA A 153 -3.25 8.37 9.41
C ALA A 153 -4.43 7.73 10.15
N ARG A 154 -4.20 7.31 11.40
CA ARG A 154 -5.24 6.76 12.28
C ARG A 154 -6.34 7.78 12.59
N GLU A 155 -5.98 9.02 12.92
CA GLU A 155 -6.92 10.11 13.15
C GLU A 155 -7.70 10.48 11.89
N PHE A 156 -7.03 10.52 10.74
CA PHE A 156 -7.67 10.73 9.45
C PHE A 156 -8.72 9.64 9.17
N ALA A 157 -8.35 8.37 9.34
CA ALA A 157 -9.28 7.26 9.19
C ALA A 157 -10.48 7.38 10.14
N ARG A 158 -10.23 7.69 11.43
CA ARG A 158 -11.29 7.92 12.42
C ARG A 158 -12.24 9.04 12.00
N SER A 159 -11.72 10.14 11.47
CA SER A 159 -12.52 11.28 11.01
C SER A 159 -13.45 10.94 9.86
N LEU A 160 -13.11 9.92 9.08
CA LEU A 160 -13.91 9.39 7.96
C LEU A 160 -14.88 8.28 8.39
N GLY A 161 -14.90 7.90 9.68
CA GLY A 161 -15.79 6.89 10.21
C GLY A 161 -15.31 5.46 10.08
N PHE A 162 -14.00 5.26 9.86
CA PHE A 162 -13.42 3.91 9.94
C PHE A 162 -13.45 3.40 11.39
N ASP A 163 -13.74 2.12 11.54
CA ASP A 163 -13.58 1.45 12.82
C ASP A 163 -12.10 1.41 13.22
N ILE A 164 -11.81 1.81 14.45
CA ILE A 164 -10.46 1.81 15.01
C ILE A 164 -10.38 0.76 16.11
N TYR A 165 -9.52 -0.20 15.91
CA TYR A 165 -9.26 -1.30 16.85
C TYR A 165 -8.02 -0.99 17.68
N ASP A 166 -8.02 -1.41 18.94
CA ASP A 166 -6.86 -1.23 19.82
C ASP A 166 -5.73 -2.22 19.48
N ASP A 167 -6.08 -3.36 18.92
CA ASP A 167 -5.14 -4.41 18.53
C ASP A 167 -5.64 -5.12 17.27
N LEU A 168 -4.78 -5.24 16.27
CA LEU A 168 -5.04 -5.99 15.05
C LEU A 168 -4.40 -7.37 15.03
N ASN A 169 -3.70 -7.76 16.11
CA ASN A 169 -3.17 -9.11 16.21
C ASN A 169 -4.31 -10.13 16.25
N THR A 170 -4.14 -11.21 15.52
CA THR A 170 -4.88 -12.45 15.74
C THR A 170 -4.12 -13.32 16.75
N GLU A 171 -4.75 -14.38 17.23
CA GLU A 171 -4.08 -15.38 18.05
C GLU A 171 -2.88 -15.99 17.30
N HIS A 172 -3.05 -16.22 16.01
CA HIS A 172 -2.02 -16.75 15.12
C HIS A 172 -0.83 -15.80 14.97
N SER A 173 -1.05 -14.55 14.57
CA SER A 173 0.05 -13.58 14.37
C SER A 173 0.79 -13.29 15.68
N ARG A 174 0.08 -13.24 16.80
CA ARG A 174 0.68 -13.08 18.12
C ARG A 174 1.55 -14.27 18.50
N ALA A 175 1.11 -15.50 18.24
CA ALA A 175 1.89 -16.69 18.50
C ALA A 175 3.17 -16.74 17.65
N MET A 176 3.07 -16.39 16.35
CA MET A 176 4.23 -16.27 15.47
C MET A 176 5.22 -15.21 15.95
N TRP A 177 4.74 -14.04 16.36
CA TRP A 177 5.60 -12.98 16.88
C TRP A 177 6.34 -13.41 18.17
N ILE A 178 5.65 -14.09 19.10
CA ILE A 178 6.24 -14.62 20.32
C ILE A 178 7.37 -15.60 19.98
N GLU A 179 7.12 -16.50 19.04
CA GLU A 179 8.09 -17.51 18.65
C GLU A 179 9.31 -16.89 17.93
N TRP A 180 9.07 -15.93 17.03
CA TRP A 180 10.13 -15.16 16.40
C TRP A 180 10.97 -14.42 17.46
N ARG A 181 10.33 -13.74 18.40
CA ARG A 181 11.00 -12.97 19.46
C ARG A 181 11.88 -13.85 20.32
N ARG A 182 11.43 -15.06 20.65
CA ARG A 182 12.22 -16.02 21.41
C ARG A 182 13.49 -16.45 20.69
N ARG A 183 13.44 -16.57 19.37
CA ARG A 183 14.59 -16.99 18.53
C ARG A 183 15.58 -15.87 18.35
N VAL A 184 15.09 -14.64 18.13
CA VAL A 184 15.96 -13.48 17.91
C VAL A 184 16.67 -13.06 19.19
N ASP A 185 15.98 -13.05 20.32
CA ASP A 185 16.52 -12.60 21.59
C ASP A 185 16.00 -13.48 22.76
N PRO A 186 16.59 -14.66 22.96
CA PRO A 186 16.18 -15.56 24.03
C PRO A 186 16.33 -14.97 25.43
N GLY A 187 17.34 -14.13 25.65
CA GLY A 187 17.59 -13.47 26.93
C GLY A 187 16.56 -12.40 27.26
N HIS A 188 16.13 -11.65 26.28
CA HIS A 188 15.12 -10.61 26.42
C HIS A 188 13.77 -11.15 26.93
N TRP A 189 13.44 -12.39 26.58
CA TRP A 189 12.17 -13.01 26.96
C TRP A 189 12.12 -13.45 28.42
N LEU A 190 13.27 -13.76 29.00
CA LEU A 190 13.37 -14.35 30.33
C LEU A 190 13.42 -13.33 31.46
N ASP A 191 13.83 -12.09 31.21
CA ASP A 191 13.94 -11.04 32.25
C ASP A 191 13.17 -9.77 31.87
N PRO A 192 11.98 -9.53 32.47
CA PRO A 192 11.21 -8.32 32.26
C PRO A 192 11.92 -7.03 32.69
N GLU A 193 12.85 -7.09 33.68
CA GLU A 193 13.58 -5.92 34.15
C GLU A 193 14.72 -5.53 33.18
N GLU A 194 15.37 -6.49 32.55
CA GLU A 194 16.33 -6.25 31.48
C GLU A 194 15.68 -5.67 30.21
N ARG A 195 14.41 -5.99 29.96
CA ARG A 195 13.58 -5.39 28.90
C ARG A 195 13.50 -3.88 29.02
N ILE A 196 13.22 -3.40 30.21
CA ILE A 196 13.06 -1.96 30.48
C ILE A 196 14.40 -1.26 30.35
N GLY A 197 15.50 -1.88 30.85
CA GLY A 197 16.84 -1.32 30.80
C GLY A 197 17.43 -1.19 29.36
N GLY A 198 17.05 -2.08 28.44
CA GLY A 198 17.51 -2.04 27.04
C GLY A 198 16.81 -0.95 26.22
N MET A 199 15.55 -0.69 26.46
CA MET A 199 14.77 0.35 25.79
C MET A 199 15.05 1.76 26.36
N SER A 200 15.28 1.88 27.68
CA SER A 200 15.61 3.16 28.33
C SER A 200 16.94 3.75 27.85
N ARG A 201 17.92 2.92 27.50
CA ARG A 201 19.23 3.42 27.04
C ARG A 201 19.22 4.04 25.63
N ALA A 202 18.22 3.77 24.83
CA ALA A 202 18.08 4.42 23.52
C ALA A 202 17.39 5.81 23.60
N GLY A 203 16.74 6.13 24.71
CA GLY A 203 15.99 7.38 24.93
C GLY A 203 16.59 8.33 25.98
N GLU A 204 17.57 7.90 26.79
CA GLU A 204 18.06 8.68 27.93
C GLU A 204 19.07 9.79 27.58
N ASP A 205 19.52 9.91 26.35
CA ASP A 205 20.40 11.00 25.89
C ASP A 205 19.63 12.20 25.29
N THR A 206 18.33 12.27 25.43
CA THR A 206 17.56 13.47 25.07
C THR A 206 17.37 14.33 26.32
N ASP A 207 18.30 15.28 26.54
CA ASP A 207 18.14 16.38 27.47
C ASP A 207 16.80 17.10 27.23
N PRO A 208 15.84 17.06 28.19
CA PRO A 208 14.53 17.69 28.02
C PRO A 208 14.60 19.19 27.72
N ASP A 209 15.71 19.87 28.03
CA ASP A 209 15.92 21.29 27.76
C ASP A 209 16.27 21.59 26.29
N THR A 210 16.50 20.57 25.48
CA THR A 210 16.75 20.72 24.02
C THR A 210 15.47 20.65 23.17
N ILE A 211 14.37 20.19 23.73
CA ILE A 211 13.06 20.15 23.06
C ILE A 211 12.36 21.51 23.28
N GLY A 212 12.64 22.49 22.45
CA GLY A 212 11.86 23.73 22.49
C GLY A 212 12.55 25.01 22.04
N ARG A 213 13.83 24.96 21.74
CA ARG A 213 14.48 26.12 21.10
C ARG A 213 14.49 25.94 19.60
N GLY A 214 13.63 26.70 18.92
CA GLY A 214 13.55 26.78 17.48
C GLY A 214 14.95 26.92 16.87
N ARG A 215 15.45 25.83 16.34
CA ARG A 215 16.69 25.84 15.54
C ARG A 215 16.35 26.47 14.20
N GLY A 216 16.98 27.61 13.96
CA GLY A 216 17.22 28.06 12.62
C GLY A 216 17.78 26.92 11.76
N ARG A 217 17.47 26.92 10.47
CA ARG A 217 17.85 25.98 9.42
C ARG A 217 19.04 25.11 9.83
N SER A 218 18.76 23.94 10.34
CA SER A 218 19.75 22.88 10.45
C SER A 218 20.10 22.48 9.02
N SER A 219 21.32 22.80 8.60
CA SER A 219 21.89 22.14 7.45
C SER A 219 21.82 20.64 7.73
N VAL A 220 21.00 19.91 6.97
CA VAL A 220 21.06 18.45 6.96
C VAL A 220 22.53 18.11 6.70
N PRO A 221 23.18 17.31 7.56
CA PRO A 221 24.57 16.92 7.31
C PRO A 221 24.64 16.25 5.95
N THR A 222 25.48 16.77 5.07
CA THR A 222 25.63 16.28 3.69
C THR A 222 26.23 14.85 3.67
N GLU A 223 26.71 14.39 4.80
CA GLU A 223 27.19 13.03 5.02
C GLU A 223 26.53 12.46 6.28
N TYR A 224 25.67 11.47 6.09
CA TYR A 224 25.22 10.60 7.18
C TYR A 224 26.42 9.76 7.62
N ARG A 225 27.16 10.21 8.63
CA ARG A 225 28.22 9.39 9.24
C ARG A 225 27.56 8.24 9.96
N ARG A 226 27.59 7.09 9.35
CA ARG A 226 27.22 5.85 9.99
C ARG A 226 28.25 5.51 11.05
N ASP A 227 27.80 5.37 12.28
CA ASP A 227 28.64 4.85 13.36
C ASP A 227 28.89 3.36 13.08
N PRO A 228 30.15 2.91 12.90
CA PRO A 228 30.45 1.51 12.60
C PRO A 228 29.96 0.53 13.65
N GLU A 229 29.92 0.94 14.93
CA GLU A 229 29.40 0.10 16.01
C GLU A 229 27.87 -0.05 15.91
N HIS A 230 27.19 1.04 15.60
CA HIS A 230 25.75 1.03 15.33
C HIS A 230 25.40 0.16 14.12
N GLU A 231 26.15 0.29 13.01
CA GLU A 231 25.97 -0.58 11.85
C GLU A 231 26.18 -2.06 12.16
N ALA A 232 27.26 -2.38 12.88
CA ALA A 232 27.54 -3.75 13.28
C ALA A 232 26.44 -4.32 14.19
N ARG A 233 25.83 -3.49 15.05
CA ARG A 233 24.69 -3.89 15.88
C ARG A 233 23.44 -4.13 15.04
N LEU A 234 23.13 -3.24 14.12
CA LEU A 234 21.99 -3.40 13.21
C LEU A 234 22.15 -4.65 12.34
N GLN A 235 23.37 -4.89 11.82
CA GLN A 235 23.64 -6.07 11.01
C GLN A 235 23.44 -7.36 11.82
N ARG A 236 23.97 -7.42 13.05
CA ARG A 236 23.74 -8.59 13.93
C ARG A 236 22.26 -8.84 14.21
N PHE A 237 21.50 -7.76 14.44
CA PHE A 237 20.04 -7.89 14.64
C PHE A 237 19.35 -8.38 13.37
N TYR A 238 19.72 -7.85 12.20
CA TYR A 238 19.20 -8.26 10.91
C TYR A 238 19.49 -9.73 10.62
N ASP A 239 20.75 -10.15 10.82
CA ASP A 239 21.16 -11.55 10.62
C ASP A 239 20.38 -12.49 11.55
N ALA A 240 20.26 -12.15 12.84
CA ALA A 240 19.50 -12.94 13.80
C ALA A 240 18.00 -12.98 13.47
N SER A 241 17.44 -11.89 12.95
CA SER A 241 16.04 -11.82 12.53
C SER A 241 15.79 -12.70 11.31
N LEU A 242 16.69 -12.66 10.33
CA LEU A 242 16.63 -13.49 9.13
C LEU A 242 16.76 -14.98 9.48
N ASP A 243 17.74 -15.34 10.29
CA ASP A 243 17.94 -16.72 10.73
C ASP A 243 16.74 -17.25 11.50
N ALA A 244 16.15 -16.43 12.36
CA ALA A 244 14.93 -16.78 13.09
C ALA A 244 13.76 -17.04 12.13
N GLY A 245 13.56 -16.16 11.16
CA GLY A 245 12.50 -16.31 10.16
C GLY A 245 12.67 -17.55 9.30
N LEU A 246 13.89 -17.80 8.80
CA LEU A 246 14.20 -19.01 8.01
C LEU A 246 13.97 -20.29 8.83
N SER A 247 14.40 -20.30 10.09
CA SER A 247 14.15 -21.44 10.99
C SER A 247 12.66 -21.68 11.22
N MET A 248 11.83 -20.62 11.28
CA MET A 248 10.38 -20.78 11.41
C MET A 248 9.73 -21.32 10.13
N VAL A 249 10.29 -21.00 8.95
CA VAL A 249 9.88 -21.59 7.67
C VAL A 249 10.22 -23.08 7.64
N ASP A 250 11.43 -23.44 8.03
CA ASP A 250 11.89 -24.85 8.05
C ASP A 250 11.07 -25.69 9.02
N ASP A 251 10.64 -25.13 10.14
CA ASP A 251 9.76 -25.79 11.11
C ASP A 251 8.28 -25.80 10.69
N GLY A 252 7.95 -25.19 9.55
CA GLY A 252 6.57 -25.10 9.04
C GLY A 252 5.64 -24.22 9.85
N LEU A 253 6.17 -23.32 10.68
CA LEU A 253 5.40 -22.38 11.49
C LEU A 253 4.91 -21.17 10.67
N ILE A 254 5.66 -20.81 9.64
CA ILE A 254 5.27 -19.76 8.67
C ILE A 254 5.48 -20.26 7.26
N ASP A 255 4.68 -19.77 6.34
CA ASP A 255 4.82 -20.05 4.92
C ASP A 255 6.00 -19.27 4.32
N ALA A 256 6.83 -19.92 3.50
CA ALA A 256 7.99 -19.29 2.88
C ALA A 256 7.62 -18.04 2.05
N ASN A 257 6.48 -18.05 1.37
CA ASN A 257 6.06 -16.90 0.56
C ASN A 257 5.64 -15.72 1.45
N SER A 258 5.00 -15.97 2.60
CA SER A 258 4.67 -14.94 3.57
C SER A 258 5.94 -14.31 4.17
N PHE A 259 6.97 -15.13 4.45
CA PHE A 259 8.24 -14.64 4.97
C PHE A 259 8.97 -13.74 3.97
N TRP A 260 9.10 -14.18 2.72
CA TRP A 260 9.77 -13.38 1.67
C TRP A 260 8.99 -12.13 1.27
N GLY A 261 7.66 -12.15 1.37
CA GLY A 261 6.81 -10.98 1.14
C GLY A 261 7.05 -9.85 2.14
N THR A 262 7.43 -10.19 3.37
CA THR A 262 7.74 -9.21 4.43
C THR A 262 9.19 -8.70 4.39
N THR A 263 10.11 -9.42 3.76
CA THR A 263 11.53 -9.04 3.66
C THR A 263 11.88 -8.23 2.40
N SER A 264 10.98 -8.11 1.45
CA SER A 264 11.21 -7.35 0.21
C SER A 264 10.96 -5.84 0.35
N MET A 265 10.99 -5.29 1.56
CA MET A 265 11.10 -3.84 1.76
C MET A 265 12.58 -3.44 1.80
N GLU A 266 13.21 -3.39 0.62
CA GLU A 266 14.40 -2.58 0.37
C GLU A 266 14.04 -1.17 -0.07
#